data_e7e56376aaf5c9d7887a871b8c124dfc
#
_entry.id   e7e56376aaf5c9d7887a871b8c124dfc
#
_cell.length_a   1.000
_cell.length_b   1.000
_cell.length_c   1.000
_cell.angle_alpha   90.00
_cell.angle_beta   90.00
_cell.angle_gamma   90.00
#
_symmetry.space_group_name_H-M   'P 1'
#
loop_
_entity.id
_entity.type
_entity.pdbx_description
1 polymer ?
#
loop_
_entity_poly.entity_id
_entity_poly.type
_entity_poly.pdbx_seq_one_letter_code
_entity_poly.pdbx_strand_id
1 'polypeptide(L)' 'MNIVLQNKSTLKYVEDVGGWTTKHDQARVFATGLEAILFCLEHDIHDMQILGKFADQRMNFAVPVTDHRND' A
#
# COMPACT_ATOMS: atom_id res chain seq x y z
N MET A 1 -10.62 4.90 8.83
CA MET A 1 -9.69 5.17 7.69
C MET A 1 -9.16 3.86 7.15
N ASN A 2 -9.21 3.71 5.85
CA ASN A 2 -8.67 2.52 5.19
C ASN A 2 -7.26 2.80 4.69
N ILE A 3 -6.37 1.86 4.96
CA ILE A 3 -4.99 1.95 4.50
C ILE A 3 -4.77 0.86 3.46
N VAL A 4 -4.29 1.27 2.30
CA VAL A 4 -3.99 0.34 1.19
C VAL A 4 -2.57 0.62 0.68
N LEU A 5 -2.02 -0.33 -0.05
CA LEU A 5 -0.71 -0.20 -0.68
C LEU A 5 -0.88 -0.06 -2.20
N GLN A 6 -0.14 0.87 -2.76
CA GLN A 6 -0.14 1.11 -4.20
C GLN A 6 1.30 1.13 -4.71
N ASN A 7 1.54 0.49 -5.84
CA ASN A 7 2.84 0.58 -6.50
C ASN A 7 2.99 1.96 -7.16
N LYS A 8 4.11 2.62 -6.93
CA LYS A 8 4.34 3.98 -7.40
C LYS A 8 4.50 4.06 -8.92
N SER A 9 4.97 3.00 -9.54
CA SER A 9 5.22 2.96 -10.98
C SER A 9 4.00 2.55 -11.79
N THR A 10 3.30 1.50 -11.34
CA THR A 10 2.15 0.96 -12.08
C THR A 10 0.83 1.54 -11.65
N LEU A 11 0.80 2.13 -10.45
CA LEU A 11 -0.41 2.66 -9.79
C LEU A 11 -1.44 1.57 -9.48
N LYS A 12 -1.02 0.32 -9.47
CA LYS A 12 -1.87 -0.80 -9.06
C LYS A 12 -1.79 -1.01 -7.56
N TYR A 13 -2.89 -1.49 -7.00
CA TYR A 13 -2.98 -1.77 -5.57
C TYR A 13 -2.68 -3.23 -5.29
N VAL A 14 -2.17 -3.48 -4.09
CA VAL A 14 -2.01 -4.86 -3.61
C VAL A 14 -3.38 -5.39 -3.25
N GLU A 15 -3.75 -6.52 -3.85
CA GLU A 15 -4.98 -7.23 -3.51
C GLU A 15 -4.66 -8.40 -2.57
N ASP A 16 -3.61 -9.15 -2.89
CA ASP A 16 -3.14 -10.26 -2.08
C ASP A 16 -1.67 -10.48 -2.40
N VAL A 17 -1.06 -11.47 -1.76
CA VAL A 17 0.33 -11.83 -2.07
C VAL A 17 0.42 -12.24 -3.53
N GLY A 18 1.19 -11.49 -4.29
CA GLY A 18 1.32 -11.71 -5.73
C GLY A 18 0.14 -11.26 -6.56
N GLY A 19 -0.90 -10.71 -5.94
CA GLY A 19 -2.09 -10.23 -6.65
C GLY A 19 -2.17 -8.72 -6.66
N TRP A 20 -2.54 -8.15 -7.81
CA TRP A 20 -2.64 -6.72 -8.01
C TRP A 20 -4.00 -6.37 -8.61
N THR A 21 -4.50 -5.19 -8.30
CA THR A 21 -5.77 -4.70 -8.85
C THR A 21 -5.66 -3.21 -9.17
N THR A 22 -6.38 -2.79 -10.19
CA THR A 22 -6.51 -1.36 -10.50
C THR A 22 -7.66 -0.72 -9.74
N LYS A 23 -8.47 -1.50 -9.06
CA LYS A 23 -9.66 -1.04 -8.36
C LYS A 23 -9.36 -0.89 -6.87
N HIS A 24 -9.43 0.35 -6.38
CA HIS A 24 -9.11 0.63 -4.98
C HIS A 24 -10.04 -0.07 -3.99
N ASP A 25 -11.27 -0.35 -4.39
CA ASP A 25 -12.24 -1.02 -3.53
C ASP A 25 -11.98 -2.52 -3.40
N GLN A 26 -11.13 -3.07 -4.25
CA GLN A 26 -10.69 -4.46 -4.16
C GLN A 26 -9.32 -4.59 -3.53
N ALA A 27 -8.68 -3.48 -3.19
CA ALA A 27 -7.37 -3.49 -2.57
C ALA A 27 -7.43 -4.07 -1.17
N ARG A 28 -6.36 -4.75 -0.78
CA ARG A 28 -6.22 -5.25 0.59
C ARG A 28 -6.15 -4.06 1.55
N VAL A 29 -6.98 -4.10 2.59
CA VAL A 29 -7.01 -3.06 3.62
C VAL A 29 -6.16 -3.49 4.79
N PHE A 30 -5.31 -2.58 5.25
CA PHE A 30 -4.48 -2.78 6.44
C PHE A 30 -5.04 -1.92 7.57
N ALA A 31 -4.95 -2.42 8.79
CA ALA A 31 -5.45 -1.70 9.95
C ALA A 31 -4.59 -0.48 10.27
N THR A 32 -3.28 -0.57 10.03
CA THR A 32 -2.34 0.51 10.32
C THR A 32 -1.31 0.61 9.22
N GLY A 33 -0.63 1.76 9.15
CA GLY A 33 0.49 1.93 8.22
C GLY A 33 1.63 0.98 8.53
N LEU A 34 1.84 0.67 9.82
CA LEU A 34 2.90 -0.26 10.21
C LEU A 34 2.62 -1.67 9.65
N GLU A 35 1.38 -2.14 9.72
CA GLU A 35 1.04 -3.43 9.14
C GLU A 35 1.32 -3.46 7.64
N ALA A 36 1.02 -2.37 6.93
CA ALA A 36 1.31 -2.28 5.50
C ALA A 36 2.81 -2.36 5.23
N ILE A 37 3.61 -1.65 6.03
CA ILE A 37 5.07 -1.69 5.89
C ILE A 37 5.60 -3.08 6.16
N LEU A 38 5.13 -3.74 7.21
CA LEU A 38 5.56 -5.09 7.55
C LEU A 38 5.19 -6.08 6.44
N PHE A 39 4.04 -5.90 5.84
CA PHE A 39 3.63 -6.72 4.70
C PHE A 39 4.63 -6.60 3.55
N CYS A 40 5.06 -5.37 3.24
CA CYS A 40 6.06 -5.15 2.20
C CYS A 40 7.39 -5.83 2.53
N LEU A 41 7.83 -5.73 3.78
CA LEU A 41 9.07 -6.34 4.21
C LEU A 41 9.01 -7.86 4.17
N GLU A 42 7.90 -8.44 4.64
CA GLU A 42 7.74 -9.89 4.66
C GLU A 42 7.74 -10.50 3.27
N HIS A 43 7.17 -9.79 2.29
CA HIS A 43 6.98 -10.32 0.94
C HIS A 43 7.95 -9.71 -0.06
N ASP A 44 8.93 -8.94 0.43
CA ASP A 44 9.96 -8.32 -0.41
C ASP A 44 9.37 -7.52 -1.56
N ILE A 45 8.36 -6.71 -1.23
CA ILE A 45 7.68 -5.85 -2.19
C ILE A 45 8.28 -4.44 -2.11
N HIS A 46 8.67 -3.91 -3.26
CA HIS A 46 9.35 -2.62 -3.35
C HIS A 46 8.55 -1.62 -4.18
N ASP A 47 8.97 -0.37 -4.12
CA ASP A 47 8.41 0.71 -4.93
C ASP A 47 6.93 0.97 -4.59
N MET A 48 6.62 0.92 -3.31
CA MET A 48 5.26 1.05 -2.81
C MET A 48 5.04 2.36 -2.08
N GLN A 49 3.79 2.77 -2.03
CA GLN A 49 3.36 3.88 -1.18
C GLN A 49 2.11 3.47 -0.42
N ILE A 50 1.97 4.04 0.77
CA ILE A 50 0.81 3.83 1.62
C ILE A 50 -0.20 4.91 1.29
N LEU A 51 -1.44 4.52 1.01
CA LEU A 51 -2.52 5.46 0.78
C LEU A 51 -3.54 5.34 1.90
N GLY A 52 -3.90 6.49 2.47
CA GLY A 52 -4.97 6.56 3.45
C GLY A 52 -6.22 7.13 2.81
N LYS A 53 -7.36 6.50 3.05
CA LYS A 53 -8.65 6.94 2.54
C LYS A 53 -9.63 7.09 3.68
N PHE A 54 -10.33 8.20 3.71
CA PHE A 54 -11.42 8.41 4.65
C PHE A 54 -12.75 7.92 4.09
N ALA A 55 -13.79 7.97 4.92
CA ALA A 55 -15.10 7.44 4.58
C ALA A 55 -15.73 8.10 3.34
N ASP A 56 -15.34 9.31 3.00
CA ASP A 56 -15.83 10.00 1.82
C ASP A 56 -15.12 9.56 0.54
N GLN A 57 -14.27 8.56 0.64
CA GLN A 57 -13.51 7.96 -0.46
C GLN A 57 -12.48 8.88 -1.11
N ARG A 58 -12.19 10.00 -0.48
CA ARG A 58 -11.09 10.84 -0.93
C ARG A 58 -9.79 10.26 -0.42
N MET A 59 -8.78 10.34 -1.27
CA MET A 59 -7.44 10.00 -0.84
C MET A 59 -6.89 11.19 -0.06
N ASN A 60 -6.54 10.96 1.20
CA ASN A 60 -6.15 12.05 2.08
C ASN A 60 -4.64 12.19 2.20
N PHE A 61 -3.90 11.13 1.99
CA PHE A 61 -2.45 11.20 2.00
C PHE A 61 -1.85 10.00 1.28
N ALA A 62 -0.62 10.20 0.81
CA ALA A 62 0.20 9.13 0.27
C ALA A 62 1.58 9.23 0.90
N VAL A 63 2.06 8.13 1.47
CA VAL A 63 3.37 8.08 2.12
C VAL A 63 4.20 7.01 1.45
N PRO A 64 5.35 7.37 0.86
CA PRO A 64 6.23 6.38 0.26
C PRO A 64 6.75 5.42 1.32
N VAL A 65 6.77 4.15 0.98
CA VAL A 65 7.45 3.16 1.81
C VAL A 65 8.92 3.19 1.40
N THR A 66 9.74 3.67 2.31
CA THR A 66 11.16 3.82 2.04
C THR A 66 11.88 2.53 2.42
N ASP A 67 12.61 1.99 1.48
CA ASP A 67 13.39 0.79 1.71
C ASP A 67 14.79 1.22 2.13
N HIS A 68 15.00 1.30 3.44
CA HIS A 68 16.28 1.68 4.00
C HIS A 68 17.15 0.46 4.16
N ARG A 69 17.77 0.07 3.09
CA ARG A 69 18.81 -0.96 3.19
C ARG A 69 20.14 -0.26 3.40
N ASN A 70 20.82 -0.66 4.44
CA ASN A 70 22.18 -0.21 4.63
C ASN A 70 23.07 -1.03 3.72
N ASP A 71 23.39 -0.45 2.64
CA ASP A 71 24.34 -1.09 1.72
C ASP A 71 25.76 -0.72 2.07
#